data_19f2988fd9238f6dfba92e943d1ff8f5
#
_entry.id   19f2988fd9238f6dfba92e943d1ff8f5
#
_cell.length_a   1.000
_cell.length_b   1.000
_cell.length_c   1.000
_cell.angle_alpha   90.00
_cell.angle_beta   90.00
_cell.angle_gamma   90.00
#
_symmetry.space_group_name_H-M   'P 1'
#
loop_
_entity.id
_entity.type
_entity.pdbx_description
1 polymer ?
#
loop_
_entity_poly.entity_id
_entity_poly.type
_entity_poly.pdbx_seq_one_letter_code
_entity_poly.pdbx_strand_id
1 'polypeptide(L)'
;MTALTDVGHRGQTAQIKPAFFLAPTSRETNVNTILQKKQLSEEVFQMKIRAPLIATERKPGQFVILQLDSDFGERIPLTIADADPAEGTVTIIFQTVGKTTHNLAALDEGDRIKHLVGPLGTPTHIEKFGTVVCVGGGIGVAPLHPIAKGMKDAGNRVIIIMGARSRNLVILEDKMGKIADELIVCTDDGSYGRKCLVTEPLKEVCGRTPKPDLAVAIGPPIMMKFCAKTTQPFGIRTVVSLNTIMIDGTGMCGGCRVTVGGKTRFVCVDGPEFDGHAVDFDLMMKRLGAYKEQEDHRHEKCHLEMAMHKKK
;
A
#
# COMPACT_ATOMS: atom_id res chain seq x y z
N MET A 1 -45.48 30.35 -66.23
CA MET A 1 -46.48 30.19 -65.19
C MET A 1 -46.21 28.89 -64.49
N THR A 2 -45.56 28.93 -63.33
CA THR A 2 -45.58 27.83 -62.41
C THR A 2 -45.11 28.39 -61.05
N ALA A 3 -45.96 28.26 -60.05
CA ALA A 3 -45.88 28.85 -58.75
C ALA A 3 -44.83 28.09 -57.85
N LEU A 4 -43.97 28.84 -57.20
CA LEU A 4 -43.10 28.36 -56.16
C LEU A 4 -43.85 28.40 -54.79
N THR A 5 -44.01 27.24 -54.16
CA THR A 5 -44.54 27.10 -52.83
C THR A 5 -43.43 27.24 -51.81
N ASP A 6 -43.58 28.20 -50.94
CA ASP A 6 -42.75 28.52 -49.78
C ASP A 6 -42.97 27.48 -48.68
N VAL A 7 -41.89 26.79 -48.23
CA VAL A 7 -41.92 25.86 -47.13
C VAL A 7 -41.19 26.52 -45.95
N GLY A 8 -41.97 27.10 -45.05
CA GLY A 8 -41.48 27.71 -43.83
C GLY A 8 -40.92 26.66 -42.84
N HIS A 9 -39.62 26.65 -42.64
CA HIS A 9 -38.96 25.95 -41.54
C HIS A 9 -39.05 26.77 -40.26
N ARG A 10 -39.97 26.39 -39.37
CA ARG A 10 -39.94 26.88 -37.98
C ARG A 10 -38.86 26.10 -37.23
N GLY A 11 -37.72 26.74 -36.99
CA GLY A 11 -36.70 26.26 -36.08
C GLY A 11 -37.17 26.31 -34.62
N GLN A 12 -37.43 25.16 -34.02
CA GLN A 12 -37.57 25.05 -32.57
C GLN A 12 -36.17 25.01 -31.96
N THR A 13 -35.73 26.14 -31.39
CA THR A 13 -34.57 26.21 -30.49
C THR A 13 -34.91 25.50 -29.17
N ALA A 14 -34.40 24.28 -29.01
CA ALA A 14 -34.45 23.58 -27.73
C ALA A 14 -33.63 24.39 -26.72
N GLN A 15 -34.29 25.00 -25.75
CA GLN A 15 -33.64 25.60 -24.60
C GLN A 15 -33.01 24.49 -23.75
N ILE A 16 -31.67 24.37 -23.79
CA ILE A 16 -30.91 23.54 -22.88
C ILE A 16 -31.02 24.21 -21.49
N LYS A 17 -31.82 23.62 -20.61
CA LYS A 17 -31.86 24.04 -19.20
C LYS A 17 -30.47 23.86 -18.62
N PRO A 18 -29.89 24.87 -17.91
CA PRO A 18 -28.62 24.70 -17.25
C PRO A 18 -28.74 23.56 -16.24
N ALA A 19 -27.78 22.62 -16.29
CA ALA A 19 -27.66 21.57 -15.29
C ALA A 19 -27.59 22.24 -13.92
N PHE A 20 -28.51 21.93 -13.06
CA PHE A 20 -28.48 22.36 -11.67
C PHE A 20 -27.20 21.76 -11.05
N PHE A 21 -26.18 22.59 -10.85
CA PHE A 21 -25.10 22.28 -9.95
C PHE A 21 -25.71 22.22 -8.54
N LEU A 22 -26.04 21.01 -8.09
CA LEU A 22 -26.37 20.80 -6.70
C LEU A 22 -25.14 21.19 -5.87
N ALA A 23 -25.33 22.12 -4.94
CA ALA A 23 -24.28 22.45 -3.98
C ALA A 23 -23.87 21.15 -3.27
N PRO A 24 -22.55 20.90 -3.07
CA PRO A 24 -22.08 19.68 -2.44
C PRO A 24 -22.75 19.53 -1.08
N THR A 25 -23.31 18.35 -0.83
CA THR A 25 -23.92 18.05 0.46
C THR A 25 -22.84 18.09 1.54
N SER A 26 -23.19 18.36 2.80
CA SER A 26 -22.22 18.44 3.91
C SER A 26 -21.37 17.17 4.07
N ARG A 27 -21.77 16.04 3.47
CA ARG A 27 -20.99 14.80 3.37
C ARG A 27 -19.86 14.87 2.34
N GLU A 28 -20.00 15.65 1.26
CA GLU A 28 -18.99 15.80 0.21
C GLU A 28 -17.87 16.78 0.60
N THR A 29 -18.14 17.71 1.51
CA THR A 29 -17.17 18.71 1.97
C THR A 29 -16.07 18.12 2.88
N ASN A 30 -16.27 16.92 3.43
CA ASN A 30 -15.36 16.29 4.41
C ASN A 30 -14.53 15.11 3.85
N VAL A 31 -14.45 14.94 2.53
CA VAL A 31 -13.62 13.89 1.90
C VAL A 31 -12.14 14.18 2.12
N ASN A 32 -11.35 13.13 2.34
CA ASN A 32 -9.92 13.15 2.65
C ASN A 32 -9.56 13.75 4.03
N THR A 33 -10.54 13.92 4.94
CA THR A 33 -10.29 14.36 6.30
C THR A 33 -9.75 13.22 7.17
N ILE A 34 -8.73 13.50 7.96
CA ILE A 34 -8.17 12.59 8.97
C ILE A 34 -9.16 12.53 10.14
N LEU A 35 -9.75 11.37 10.37
CA LEU A 35 -10.73 11.17 11.45
C LEU A 35 -10.08 10.64 12.72
N GLN A 36 -8.98 9.91 12.59
CA GLN A 36 -8.23 9.36 13.70
C GLN A 36 -6.76 9.25 13.34
N LYS A 37 -5.91 9.59 14.29
CA LYS A 37 -4.45 9.44 14.21
C LYS A 37 -3.96 8.66 15.42
N LYS A 38 -3.15 7.64 15.19
CA LYS A 38 -2.53 6.83 16.26
C LYS A 38 -1.06 6.60 15.94
N GLN A 39 -0.19 6.85 16.89
CA GLN A 39 1.20 6.44 16.81
C GLN A 39 1.32 4.97 17.27
N LEU A 40 1.86 4.10 16.41
CA LEU A 40 2.03 2.67 16.69
C LEU A 40 3.43 2.34 17.22
N SER A 41 4.45 3.11 16.78
CA SER A 41 5.80 3.08 17.29
C SER A 41 6.44 4.47 17.10
N GLU A 42 7.70 4.66 17.46
CA GLU A 42 8.38 5.95 17.38
C GLU A 42 8.27 6.61 16.00
N GLU A 43 8.34 5.82 14.93
CA GLU A 43 8.31 6.31 13.54
C GLU A 43 7.11 5.82 12.74
N VAL A 44 6.17 5.06 13.33
CA VAL A 44 5.04 4.46 12.60
C VAL A 44 3.72 5.04 13.07
N PHE A 45 2.96 5.53 12.12
CA PHE A 45 1.66 6.15 12.34
C PHE A 45 0.56 5.40 11.58
N GLN A 46 -0.62 5.36 12.20
CA GLN A 46 -1.87 4.93 11.59
C GLN A 46 -2.79 6.14 11.48
N MET A 47 -3.41 6.31 10.31
CA MET A 47 -4.44 7.33 10.08
C MET A 47 -5.69 6.69 9.49
N LYS A 48 -6.86 7.03 10.07
CA LYS A 48 -8.18 6.71 9.52
C LYS A 48 -8.69 7.94 8.78
N ILE A 49 -8.98 7.80 7.50
CA ILE A 49 -9.28 8.90 6.58
C ILE A 49 -10.67 8.69 6.00
N ARG A 50 -11.48 9.72 5.92
CA ARG A 50 -12.79 9.69 5.25
C ARG A 50 -12.59 9.64 3.73
N ALA A 51 -12.91 8.50 3.13
CA ALA A 51 -12.79 8.26 1.69
C ALA A 51 -13.84 7.23 1.23
N PRO A 52 -15.13 7.59 1.19
CA PRO A 52 -16.23 6.63 1.03
C PRO A 52 -16.16 5.82 -0.27
N LEU A 53 -15.83 6.44 -1.39
CA LEU A 53 -15.69 5.74 -2.67
C LEU A 53 -14.54 4.72 -2.64
N ILE A 54 -13.39 5.10 -2.07
CA ILE A 54 -12.24 4.19 -1.95
C ILE A 54 -12.59 3.05 -0.99
N ALA A 55 -13.25 3.35 0.13
CA ALA A 55 -13.62 2.36 1.14
C ALA A 55 -14.56 1.28 0.57
N THR A 56 -15.50 1.66 -0.30
CA THR A 56 -16.46 0.74 -0.92
C THR A 56 -15.79 -0.16 -1.97
N GLU A 57 -14.92 0.40 -2.81
CA GLU A 57 -14.34 -0.30 -3.96
C GLU A 57 -13.05 -1.06 -3.64
N ARG A 58 -12.41 -0.76 -2.54
CA ARG A 58 -11.11 -1.31 -2.16
C ARG A 58 -11.16 -2.82 -1.91
N LYS A 59 -10.13 -3.51 -2.40
CA LYS A 59 -9.83 -4.94 -2.13
C LYS A 59 -8.43 -5.08 -1.51
N PRO A 60 -8.14 -6.21 -0.81
CA PRO A 60 -6.79 -6.47 -0.27
C PRO A 60 -5.69 -6.32 -1.32
N GLY A 61 -4.51 -5.84 -0.92
CA GLY A 61 -3.35 -5.62 -1.80
C GLY A 61 -3.35 -4.29 -2.54
N GLN A 62 -4.47 -3.57 -2.60
CA GLN A 62 -4.55 -2.27 -3.27
C GLN A 62 -4.02 -1.13 -2.40
N PHE A 63 -3.64 -0.03 -3.06
CA PHE A 63 -3.02 1.14 -2.45
C PHE A 63 -3.69 2.45 -2.91
N VAL A 64 -3.30 3.54 -2.32
CA VAL A 64 -3.63 4.90 -2.72
C VAL A 64 -2.38 5.69 -3.06
N ILE A 65 -2.50 6.67 -3.95
CA ILE A 65 -1.52 7.75 -4.09
C ILE A 65 -2.04 8.95 -3.33
N LEU A 66 -1.23 9.49 -2.42
CA LEU A 66 -1.56 10.71 -1.71
C LEU A 66 -0.59 11.85 -2.04
N GLN A 67 -1.09 13.08 -1.90
CA GLN A 67 -0.33 14.32 -2.05
C GLN A 67 -0.83 15.33 -1.02
N LEU A 68 0.08 15.95 -0.28
CA LEU A 68 -0.25 16.89 0.79
C LEU A 68 -0.39 18.33 0.28
N ASP A 69 0.50 18.76 -0.61
CA ASP A 69 0.58 20.12 -1.12
C ASP A 69 0.02 20.26 -2.54
N SER A 70 -0.28 21.52 -2.94
CA SER A 70 -1.10 21.80 -4.10
C SER A 70 -0.46 21.46 -5.43
N ASP A 71 0.66 22.02 -5.80
CA ASP A 71 1.04 21.99 -7.22
C ASP A 71 2.37 21.28 -7.48
N PHE A 72 3.26 21.22 -6.49
CA PHE A 72 4.58 20.63 -6.59
C PHE A 72 4.87 19.62 -5.46
N GLY A 73 3.84 19.26 -4.69
CA GLY A 73 3.95 18.25 -3.63
C GLY A 73 4.27 16.89 -4.19
N GLU A 74 5.14 16.19 -3.50
CA GLU A 74 5.48 14.81 -3.81
C GLU A 74 4.24 13.91 -3.68
N ARG A 75 4.09 13.00 -4.63
CA ARG A 75 3.07 11.93 -4.61
C ARG A 75 3.71 10.66 -4.10
N ILE A 76 3.11 10.06 -3.09
CA ILE A 76 3.59 8.81 -2.50
C ILE A 76 2.52 7.72 -2.51
N PRO A 77 2.89 6.45 -2.80
CA PRO A 77 2.00 5.31 -2.68
C PRO A 77 1.95 4.84 -1.23
N LEU A 78 0.74 4.62 -0.71
CA LEU A 78 0.55 3.97 0.58
C LEU A 78 -0.52 2.87 0.46
N THR A 79 -0.21 1.69 0.94
CA THR A 79 -1.15 0.57 0.91
C THR A 79 -2.32 0.83 1.86
N ILE A 80 -3.52 0.45 1.44
CA ILE A 80 -4.71 0.51 2.28
C ILE A 80 -4.66 -0.66 3.26
N ALA A 81 -4.31 -0.38 4.51
CA ALA A 81 -4.17 -1.40 5.56
C ALA A 81 -5.52 -1.93 6.07
N ASP A 82 -6.58 -1.12 5.97
CA ASP A 82 -7.94 -1.50 6.34
C ASP A 82 -8.96 -0.55 5.69
N ALA A 83 -10.23 -0.95 5.63
CA ALA A 83 -11.32 -0.08 5.19
C ALA A 83 -12.63 -0.49 5.86
N ASP A 84 -13.48 0.49 6.13
CA ASP A 84 -14.84 0.31 6.60
C ASP A 84 -15.80 0.99 5.62
N PRO A 85 -16.46 0.21 4.73
CA PRO A 85 -17.43 0.75 3.78
C PRO A 85 -18.64 1.40 4.44
N ALA A 86 -19.09 0.91 5.63
CA ALA A 86 -20.24 1.45 6.33
C ALA A 86 -19.95 2.84 6.91
N GLU A 87 -18.75 3.05 7.43
CA GLU A 87 -18.29 4.36 7.89
C GLU A 87 -17.73 5.23 6.75
N GLY A 88 -17.47 4.65 5.57
CA GLY A 88 -16.83 5.33 4.44
C GLY A 88 -15.39 5.75 4.73
N THR A 89 -14.61 4.88 5.38
CA THR A 89 -13.26 5.20 5.84
C THR A 89 -12.22 4.20 5.34
N VAL A 90 -11.01 4.70 5.09
CA VAL A 90 -9.83 3.88 4.83
C VAL A 90 -8.78 4.13 5.91
N THR A 91 -8.00 3.10 6.22
CA THR A 91 -6.88 3.19 7.16
C THR A 91 -5.59 2.99 6.40
N ILE A 92 -4.67 3.94 6.55
CA ILE A 92 -3.28 3.84 6.10
C ILE A 92 -2.37 3.70 7.31
N ILE A 93 -1.27 2.94 7.14
CA ILE A 93 -0.20 2.83 8.12
C ILE A 93 1.10 3.10 7.38
N PHE A 94 1.90 4.03 7.90
CA PHE A 94 3.12 4.47 7.24
C PHE A 94 4.23 4.75 8.25
N GLN A 95 5.46 4.68 7.77
CA GLN A 95 6.67 5.02 8.52
C GLN A 95 7.20 6.37 8.05
N THR A 96 7.70 7.18 8.97
CA THR A 96 8.33 8.47 8.69
C THR A 96 9.76 8.27 8.22
N VAL A 97 9.93 8.11 6.90
CA VAL A 97 11.25 7.85 6.29
C VAL A 97 11.74 9.00 5.39
N GLY A 98 10.87 9.96 5.03
CA GLY A 98 11.20 11.07 4.15
C GLY A 98 10.33 12.29 4.44
N LYS A 99 10.62 13.43 3.78
CA LYS A 99 9.93 14.71 4.01
C LYS A 99 8.41 14.59 3.98
N THR A 100 7.85 13.94 2.97
CA THR A 100 6.40 13.82 2.79
C THR A 100 5.75 13.01 3.91
N THR A 101 6.37 11.90 4.36
CA THR A 101 5.85 11.10 5.46
C THR A 101 6.01 11.78 6.82
N HIS A 102 7.04 12.60 7.03
CA HIS A 102 7.14 13.47 8.21
C HIS A 102 6.05 14.55 8.22
N ASN A 103 5.82 15.21 7.08
CA ASN A 103 4.74 16.21 6.96
C ASN A 103 3.36 15.55 7.16
N LEU A 104 3.15 14.34 6.62
CA LEU A 104 1.92 13.58 6.86
C LEU A 104 1.74 13.27 8.36
N ALA A 105 2.80 12.83 9.03
CA ALA A 105 2.77 12.57 10.46
C ALA A 105 2.56 13.83 11.32
N ALA A 106 2.84 15.02 10.78
CA ALA A 106 2.59 16.30 11.46
C ALA A 106 1.11 16.75 11.38
N LEU A 107 0.31 16.19 10.47
CA LEU A 107 -1.12 16.48 10.40
C LEU A 107 -1.86 15.87 11.58
N ASP A 108 -2.93 16.53 12.03
CA ASP A 108 -3.77 16.10 13.14
C ASP A 108 -5.18 15.65 12.70
N GLU A 109 -5.95 15.14 13.64
CA GLU A 109 -7.36 14.83 13.43
C GLU A 109 -8.13 16.11 13.08
N GLY A 110 -8.94 16.05 12.02
CA GLY A 110 -9.62 17.19 11.42
C GLY A 110 -8.89 17.80 10.23
N ASP A 111 -7.59 17.60 10.09
CA ASP A 111 -6.82 18.05 8.93
C ASP A 111 -7.21 17.28 7.66
N ARG A 112 -6.93 17.90 6.52
CA ARG A 112 -7.31 17.34 5.21
C ARG A 112 -6.10 17.04 4.35
N ILE A 113 -6.05 15.82 3.81
CA ILE A 113 -5.13 15.43 2.75
C ILE A 113 -5.65 16.01 1.43
N LYS A 114 -4.81 16.74 0.71
CA LYS A 114 -5.24 17.46 -0.49
C LYS A 114 -5.73 16.54 -1.59
N HIS A 115 -4.94 15.53 -1.95
CA HIS A 115 -5.32 14.53 -2.94
C HIS A 115 -5.10 13.13 -2.39
N LEU A 116 -6.13 12.30 -2.54
CA LEU A 116 -6.11 10.87 -2.24
C LEU A 116 -6.77 10.14 -3.41
N VAL A 117 -5.99 9.43 -4.20
CA VAL A 117 -6.42 8.74 -5.41
C VAL A 117 -6.34 7.24 -5.21
N GLY A 118 -7.42 6.54 -5.49
CA GLY A 118 -7.49 5.09 -5.34
C GLY A 118 -8.92 4.54 -5.40
N PRO A 119 -9.12 3.24 -5.18
CA PRO A 119 -8.05 2.25 -5.00
C PRO A 119 -7.28 2.00 -6.30
N LEU A 120 -5.97 1.81 -6.17
CA LEU A 120 -5.05 1.56 -7.29
C LEU A 120 -4.39 0.18 -7.13
N GLY A 121 -3.85 -0.32 -8.23
CA GLY A 121 -3.20 -1.64 -8.31
C GLY A 121 -4.19 -2.79 -8.47
N THR A 122 -3.66 -3.92 -8.92
CA THR A 122 -4.42 -5.18 -9.04
C THR A 122 -4.65 -5.76 -7.64
N PRO A 123 -5.89 -6.14 -7.29
CA PRO A 123 -6.17 -6.78 -6.01
C PRO A 123 -5.42 -8.10 -5.85
N THR A 124 -5.10 -8.46 -4.61
CA THR A 124 -4.59 -9.80 -4.28
C THR A 124 -5.55 -10.89 -4.75
N HIS A 125 -5.01 -11.90 -5.41
CA HIS A 125 -5.77 -13.09 -5.75
C HIS A 125 -5.99 -13.93 -4.49
N ILE A 126 -7.23 -13.96 -4.00
CA ILE A 126 -7.63 -14.67 -2.79
C ILE A 126 -8.55 -15.83 -3.17
N GLU A 127 -8.12 -17.03 -2.84
CA GLU A 127 -8.88 -18.26 -2.97
C GLU A 127 -8.48 -19.28 -1.88
N LYS A 128 -9.12 -20.42 -1.85
CA LYS A 128 -8.73 -21.52 -0.95
C LYS A 128 -7.57 -22.29 -1.54
N PHE A 129 -6.34 -21.95 -1.17
CA PHE A 129 -5.11 -22.65 -1.55
C PHE A 129 -4.85 -23.89 -0.67
N GLY A 130 -5.17 -23.80 0.63
CA GLY A 130 -4.81 -24.79 1.64
C GLY A 130 -4.06 -24.15 2.80
N THR A 131 -2.75 -24.30 2.87
CA THR A 131 -1.88 -23.63 3.85
C THR A 131 -1.14 -22.47 3.20
N VAL A 132 -1.33 -21.25 3.73
CA VAL A 132 -0.67 -20.03 3.25
C VAL A 132 0.28 -19.53 4.33
N VAL A 133 1.54 -19.29 3.98
CA VAL A 133 2.50 -18.63 4.86
C VAL A 133 2.66 -17.18 4.45
N CYS A 134 2.36 -16.27 5.38
CA CYS A 134 2.40 -14.82 5.21
C CYS A 134 3.61 -14.25 5.96
N VAL A 135 4.56 -13.64 5.26
CA VAL A 135 5.80 -13.10 5.83
C VAL A 135 5.80 -11.58 5.74
N GLY A 136 5.82 -10.90 6.87
CA GLY A 136 5.84 -9.43 6.95
C GLY A 136 7.10 -8.90 7.61
N GLY A 137 7.79 -7.94 6.97
CA GLY A 137 8.99 -7.31 7.53
C GLY A 137 8.80 -5.82 7.80
N GLY A 138 9.00 -5.39 9.04
CA GLY A 138 8.85 -4.00 9.45
C GLY A 138 7.47 -3.45 9.12
N ILE A 139 7.42 -2.30 8.41
CA ILE A 139 6.17 -1.70 7.97
C ILE A 139 5.37 -2.60 7.01
N GLY A 140 5.99 -3.59 6.36
CA GLY A 140 5.33 -4.54 5.47
C GLY A 140 4.27 -5.42 6.14
N VAL A 141 4.24 -5.47 7.47
CA VAL A 141 3.16 -6.11 8.24
C VAL A 141 1.81 -5.41 8.01
N ALA A 142 1.82 -4.10 7.81
CA ALA A 142 0.59 -3.32 7.59
C ALA A 142 -0.13 -3.70 6.28
N PRO A 143 0.52 -3.72 5.10
CA PRO A 143 -0.10 -4.22 3.86
C PRO A 143 -0.41 -5.73 3.91
N LEU A 144 0.35 -6.52 4.66
CA LEU A 144 0.11 -7.95 4.80
C LEU A 144 -1.19 -8.26 5.56
N HIS A 145 -1.58 -7.42 6.53
CA HIS A 145 -2.77 -7.64 7.37
C HIS A 145 -4.05 -7.89 6.57
N PRO A 146 -4.49 -7.03 5.62
CA PRO A 146 -5.71 -7.28 4.87
C PRO A 146 -5.63 -8.50 3.96
N ILE A 147 -4.43 -8.86 3.49
CA ILE A 147 -4.19 -10.05 2.66
C ILE A 147 -4.31 -11.31 3.52
N ALA A 148 -3.63 -11.37 4.66
CA ALA A 148 -3.72 -12.49 5.60
C ALA A 148 -5.16 -12.71 6.09
N LYS A 149 -5.90 -11.60 6.37
CA LYS A 149 -7.32 -11.67 6.72
C LYS A 149 -8.15 -12.24 5.58
N GLY A 150 -7.98 -11.77 4.35
CA GLY A 150 -8.68 -12.29 3.18
C GLY A 150 -8.39 -13.79 2.94
N MET A 151 -7.11 -14.21 3.08
CA MET A 151 -6.75 -15.62 2.99
C MET A 151 -7.43 -16.47 4.08
N LYS A 152 -7.51 -15.95 5.31
CA LYS A 152 -8.21 -16.64 6.42
C LYS A 152 -9.71 -16.75 6.16
N ASP A 153 -10.33 -15.65 5.72
CA ASP A 153 -11.76 -15.59 5.40
C ASP A 153 -12.13 -16.55 4.24
N ALA A 154 -11.19 -16.81 3.31
CA ALA A 154 -11.33 -17.80 2.23
C ALA A 154 -11.15 -19.27 2.70
N GLY A 155 -10.95 -19.51 3.99
CA GLY A 155 -10.84 -20.84 4.58
C GLY A 155 -9.47 -21.49 4.47
N ASN A 156 -8.40 -20.70 4.32
CA ASN A 156 -7.03 -21.17 4.38
C ASN A 156 -6.55 -21.32 5.84
N ARG A 157 -5.62 -22.25 6.05
CA ARG A 157 -4.75 -22.22 7.22
C ARG A 157 -3.69 -21.15 7.00
N VAL A 158 -3.61 -20.16 7.89
CA VAL A 158 -2.72 -19.01 7.75
C VAL A 158 -1.63 -19.07 8.82
N ILE A 159 -0.37 -19.20 8.38
CA ILE A 159 0.82 -19.09 9.22
C ILE A 159 1.39 -17.72 8.97
N ILE A 160 1.61 -16.92 10.03
CA ILE A 160 2.16 -15.57 9.91
C ILE A 160 3.55 -15.52 10.53
N ILE A 161 4.52 -15.01 9.78
CA ILE A 161 5.89 -14.73 10.24
C ILE A 161 6.08 -13.22 10.20
N MET A 162 6.32 -12.62 11.35
CA MET A 162 6.59 -11.17 11.48
C MET A 162 8.04 -10.95 11.83
N GLY A 163 8.70 -10.05 11.11
CA GLY A 163 10.07 -9.64 11.37
C GLY A 163 10.19 -8.14 11.68
N ALA A 164 11.01 -7.80 12.65
CA ALA A 164 11.40 -6.43 12.95
C ALA A 164 12.87 -6.39 13.41
N ARG A 165 13.50 -5.20 13.37
CA ARG A 165 14.87 -5.04 13.91
C ARG A 165 14.91 -5.25 15.43
N SER A 166 13.88 -4.75 16.13
CA SER A 166 13.76 -4.75 17.59
C SER A 166 12.31 -4.72 18.03
N ARG A 167 12.05 -5.01 19.31
CA ARG A 167 10.70 -5.07 19.90
C ARG A 167 9.85 -3.83 19.66
N ASN A 168 10.42 -2.64 19.80
CA ASN A 168 9.72 -1.36 19.64
C ASN A 168 9.23 -1.09 18.20
N LEU A 169 9.72 -1.88 17.22
CA LEU A 169 9.31 -1.83 15.82
C LEU A 169 8.31 -2.93 15.44
N VAL A 170 7.94 -3.81 16.36
CA VAL A 170 6.87 -4.80 16.14
C VAL A 170 5.53 -4.09 16.21
N ILE A 171 4.79 -4.10 15.11
CA ILE A 171 3.47 -3.46 14.98
C ILE A 171 2.39 -4.49 14.66
N LEU A 172 1.14 -4.22 15.03
CA LEU A 172 -0.05 -5.01 14.69
C LEU A 172 -0.03 -6.47 15.17
N GLU A 173 0.82 -6.84 16.13
CA GLU A 173 0.94 -8.23 16.60
C GLU A 173 -0.40 -8.81 17.04
N ASP A 174 -1.16 -8.07 17.88
CA ASP A 174 -2.48 -8.50 18.36
C ASP A 174 -3.48 -8.73 17.21
N LYS A 175 -3.44 -7.87 16.16
CA LYS A 175 -4.30 -8.02 15.00
C LYS A 175 -3.91 -9.25 14.17
N MET A 176 -2.62 -9.47 13.98
CA MET A 176 -2.11 -10.62 13.25
C MET A 176 -2.34 -11.92 14.02
N GLY A 177 -2.19 -11.93 15.34
CA GLY A 177 -2.47 -13.07 16.21
C GLY A 177 -3.93 -13.54 16.17
N LYS A 178 -4.87 -12.61 15.98
CA LYS A 178 -6.31 -12.95 15.82
C LYS A 178 -6.64 -13.63 14.49
N ILE A 179 -5.81 -13.44 13.48
CA ILE A 179 -5.99 -14.01 12.13
C ILE A 179 -5.23 -15.32 11.99
N ALA A 180 -4.03 -15.39 12.55
CA ALA A 180 -3.10 -16.50 12.37
C ALA A 180 -3.58 -17.79 13.05
N ASP A 181 -3.44 -18.90 12.37
CA ASP A 181 -3.47 -20.23 13.03
C ASP A 181 -2.14 -20.51 13.74
N GLU A 182 -1.07 -19.87 13.28
CA GLU A 182 0.25 -19.90 13.90
C GLU A 182 0.94 -18.54 13.66
N LEU A 183 1.42 -17.90 14.72
CA LEU A 183 2.15 -16.63 14.65
C LEU A 183 3.59 -16.84 15.14
N ILE A 184 4.56 -16.44 14.33
CA ILE A 184 5.97 -16.46 14.65
C ILE A 184 6.49 -15.02 14.56
N VAL A 185 7.03 -14.51 15.67
CA VAL A 185 7.64 -13.18 15.73
C VAL A 185 9.15 -13.31 15.85
N CYS A 186 9.88 -12.57 15.02
CA CYS A 186 11.33 -12.51 14.99
C CYS A 186 11.79 -11.07 15.19
N THR A 187 12.91 -10.91 15.94
CA THR A 187 13.65 -9.65 15.97
C THR A 187 15.13 -9.91 15.69
N ASP A 188 15.74 -9.02 14.90
CA ASP A 188 17.16 -9.18 14.49
C ASP A 188 18.09 -9.11 15.70
N ASP A 189 17.78 -8.23 16.66
CA ASP A 189 18.56 -8.04 17.90
C ASP A 189 18.22 -9.07 19.01
N GLY A 190 17.13 -9.82 18.87
CA GLY A 190 16.65 -10.78 19.87
C GLY A 190 15.94 -10.15 21.06
N SER A 191 15.55 -8.88 20.97
CA SER A 191 14.85 -8.17 22.06
C SER A 191 13.41 -8.67 22.28
N TYR A 192 12.85 -9.41 21.30
CA TYR A 192 11.52 -10.00 21.38
C TYR A 192 11.34 -11.18 20.41
N GLY A 193 10.53 -12.17 20.82
CA GLY A 193 10.29 -13.37 20.02
C GLY A 193 11.57 -14.19 19.77
N ARG A 194 11.77 -14.64 18.54
CA ARG A 194 12.97 -15.39 18.13
C ARG A 194 14.05 -14.43 17.63
N LYS A 195 15.29 -14.64 18.05
CA LYS A 195 16.45 -13.93 17.48
C LYS A 195 16.85 -14.58 16.16
N CYS A 196 16.25 -14.14 15.07
CA CYS A 196 16.53 -14.66 13.72
C CYS A 196 15.98 -13.74 12.64
N LEU A 197 16.43 -13.92 11.41
CA LEU A 197 15.77 -13.36 10.23
C LEU A 197 14.52 -14.16 9.88
N VAL A 198 13.51 -13.53 9.27
CA VAL A 198 12.24 -14.18 8.87
C VAL A 198 12.42 -15.37 7.93
N THR A 199 13.54 -15.44 7.23
CA THR A 199 13.89 -16.55 6.33
C THR A 199 14.18 -17.86 7.05
N GLU A 200 14.60 -17.82 8.32
CA GLU A 200 14.85 -19.01 9.11
C GLU A 200 13.54 -19.75 9.44
N PRO A 201 12.56 -19.14 10.14
CA PRO A 201 11.28 -19.79 10.37
C PRO A 201 10.52 -20.06 9.06
N LEU A 202 10.69 -19.24 8.01
CA LEU A 202 10.12 -19.52 6.71
C LEU A 202 10.64 -20.86 6.16
N LYS A 203 11.95 -21.10 6.22
CA LYS A 203 12.58 -22.36 5.80
C LYS A 203 12.06 -23.55 6.62
N GLU A 204 11.92 -23.39 7.94
CA GLU A 204 11.35 -24.42 8.82
C GLU A 204 9.92 -24.78 8.41
N VAL A 205 9.09 -23.76 8.16
CA VAL A 205 7.69 -23.93 7.73
C VAL A 205 7.63 -24.59 6.35
N CYS A 206 8.48 -24.20 5.41
CA CYS A 206 8.56 -24.80 4.07
C CYS A 206 8.97 -26.28 4.09
N GLY A 207 9.74 -26.70 5.08
CA GLY A 207 10.19 -28.08 5.26
C GLY A 207 9.17 -29.00 5.95
N ARG A 208 8.02 -28.51 6.36
CA ARG A 208 6.96 -29.29 7.03
C ARG A 208 6.26 -30.24 6.08
N THR A 209 5.58 -31.23 6.65
CA THR A 209 4.67 -32.13 5.92
C THR A 209 3.27 -32.05 6.55
N PRO A 210 2.23 -31.60 5.81
CA PRO A 210 2.30 -31.05 4.45
C PRO A 210 3.03 -29.68 4.41
N LYS A 211 3.70 -29.39 3.28
CA LYS A 211 4.31 -28.08 3.02
C LYS A 211 3.23 -27.04 2.70
N PRO A 212 3.52 -25.73 2.88
CA PRO A 212 2.62 -24.68 2.43
C PRO A 212 2.37 -24.70 0.92
N ASP A 213 1.16 -24.31 0.52
CA ASP A 213 0.73 -24.21 -0.88
C ASP A 213 1.11 -22.87 -1.50
N LEU A 214 1.18 -21.81 -0.67
CA LEU A 214 1.47 -20.46 -1.07
C LEU A 214 2.30 -19.75 0.00
N ALA A 215 3.28 -18.95 -0.43
CA ALA A 215 3.95 -17.96 0.39
C ALA A 215 3.64 -16.56 -0.12
N VAL A 216 3.36 -15.63 0.81
CA VAL A 216 3.20 -14.19 0.51
C VAL A 216 4.22 -13.44 1.34
N ALA A 217 5.11 -12.65 0.71
CA ALA A 217 6.13 -11.91 1.43
C ALA A 217 6.07 -10.42 1.10
N ILE A 218 5.97 -9.57 2.14
CA ILE A 218 5.87 -8.12 2.03
C ILE A 218 6.81 -7.45 3.02
N GLY A 219 7.69 -6.60 2.52
CA GLY A 219 8.68 -5.90 3.34
C GLY A 219 9.79 -5.27 2.51
N PRO A 220 10.96 -5.03 3.09
CA PRO A 220 12.11 -4.52 2.33
C PRO A 220 12.45 -5.40 1.12
N PRO A 221 12.88 -4.82 -0.01
CA PRO A 221 13.19 -5.58 -1.23
C PRO A 221 14.15 -6.72 -1.01
N ILE A 222 15.18 -6.51 -0.18
CA ILE A 222 16.16 -7.53 0.17
C ILE A 222 15.53 -8.72 0.91
N MET A 223 14.58 -8.44 1.83
CA MET A 223 13.83 -9.48 2.55
C MET A 223 12.99 -10.30 1.57
N MET A 224 12.23 -9.66 0.70
CA MET A 224 11.39 -10.33 -0.31
C MET A 224 12.24 -11.22 -1.24
N LYS A 225 13.41 -10.71 -1.68
CA LYS A 225 14.39 -11.48 -2.47
C LYS A 225 14.79 -12.76 -1.75
N PHE A 226 15.15 -12.66 -0.47
CA PHE A 226 15.60 -13.82 0.30
C PHE A 226 14.43 -14.76 0.65
N CYS A 227 13.21 -14.26 0.90
CA CYS A 227 12.03 -15.12 1.05
C CYS A 227 11.78 -15.94 -0.22
N ALA A 228 11.81 -15.31 -1.40
CA ALA A 228 11.67 -16.01 -2.68
C ALA A 228 12.77 -17.07 -2.89
N LYS A 229 14.04 -16.75 -2.58
CA LYS A 229 15.13 -17.72 -2.63
C LYS A 229 14.94 -18.88 -1.64
N THR A 230 14.37 -18.63 -0.48
CA THR A 230 14.12 -19.65 0.56
C THR A 230 13.03 -20.62 0.13
N THR A 231 11.97 -20.18 -0.52
CA THR A 231 10.84 -20.99 -0.93
C THR A 231 11.09 -21.80 -2.22
N GLN A 232 11.98 -21.28 -3.08
CA GLN A 232 12.26 -21.86 -4.41
C GLN A 232 12.69 -23.33 -4.37
N PRO A 233 13.61 -23.80 -3.49
CA PRO A 233 14.00 -25.22 -3.45
C PRO A 233 12.85 -26.16 -3.04
N PHE A 234 11.84 -25.65 -2.37
CA PHE A 234 10.65 -26.40 -1.94
C PHE A 234 9.55 -26.42 -3.01
N GLY A 235 9.73 -25.67 -4.11
CA GLY A 235 8.73 -25.53 -5.16
C GLY A 235 7.44 -24.85 -4.67
N ILE A 236 7.52 -23.98 -3.67
CA ILE A 236 6.37 -23.26 -3.12
C ILE A 236 6.18 -21.97 -3.91
N ARG A 237 4.99 -21.82 -4.52
CA ARG A 237 4.62 -20.55 -5.17
C ARG A 237 4.77 -19.38 -4.21
N THR A 238 5.45 -18.32 -4.64
CA THR A 238 5.76 -17.20 -3.77
C THR A 238 5.33 -15.89 -4.42
N VAL A 239 4.44 -15.17 -3.76
CA VAL A 239 3.98 -13.84 -4.16
C VAL A 239 4.70 -12.80 -3.31
N VAL A 240 5.19 -11.74 -3.97
CA VAL A 240 5.81 -10.59 -3.31
C VAL A 240 5.08 -9.33 -3.69
N SER A 241 4.88 -8.41 -2.76
CA SER A 241 4.27 -7.10 -3.02
C SER A 241 5.36 -6.03 -3.10
N LEU A 242 5.61 -5.53 -4.32
CA LEU A 242 6.74 -4.66 -4.62
C LEU A 242 6.45 -3.20 -4.26
N ASN A 243 7.44 -2.54 -3.69
CA ASN A 243 7.45 -1.14 -3.28
C ASN A 243 8.42 -0.33 -4.14
N THR A 244 8.05 -0.03 -5.38
CA THR A 244 8.84 0.82 -6.29
C THR A 244 8.46 2.29 -6.14
N ILE A 245 9.29 3.19 -6.70
CA ILE A 245 8.94 4.61 -6.85
C ILE A 245 7.68 4.71 -7.72
N MET A 246 6.64 5.36 -7.23
CA MET A 246 5.39 5.60 -7.96
C MET A 246 5.03 7.08 -7.87
N ILE A 247 4.62 7.68 -9.00
CA ILE A 247 4.26 9.10 -9.09
C ILE A 247 2.78 9.25 -9.42
N ASP A 248 2.31 8.67 -10.53
CA ASP A 248 0.91 8.79 -10.98
C ASP A 248 0.01 7.63 -10.52
N GLY A 249 0.56 6.43 -10.41
CA GLY A 249 -0.19 5.24 -10.00
C GLY A 249 -1.07 4.63 -11.11
N THR A 250 -1.05 5.16 -12.33
CA THR A 250 -1.95 4.78 -13.44
C THR A 250 -1.25 4.17 -14.66
N GLY A 251 0.08 3.95 -14.56
CA GLY A 251 0.88 3.33 -15.63
C GLY A 251 1.41 4.32 -16.67
N MET A 252 1.12 5.62 -16.55
CA MET A 252 1.51 6.60 -17.56
C MET A 252 2.98 7.01 -17.50
N CYS A 253 3.51 7.28 -16.29
CA CYS A 253 4.86 7.85 -16.13
C CYS A 253 5.99 6.83 -16.27
N GLY A 254 5.70 5.52 -16.13
CA GLY A 254 6.72 4.46 -16.19
C GLY A 254 7.74 4.45 -15.05
N GLY A 255 7.57 5.27 -14.01
CA GLY A 255 8.48 5.37 -12.86
C GLY A 255 8.60 4.05 -12.09
N CYS A 256 7.50 3.33 -11.96
CA CYS A 256 7.37 2.08 -11.20
C CYS A 256 7.75 0.80 -11.99
N ARG A 257 8.43 0.93 -13.14
CA ARG A 257 8.79 -0.25 -13.96
C ARG A 257 9.74 -1.19 -13.22
N VAL A 258 9.49 -2.48 -13.37
CA VAL A 258 10.27 -3.60 -12.82
C VAL A 258 10.40 -4.69 -13.91
N THR A 259 11.44 -5.51 -13.82
CA THR A 259 11.59 -6.68 -14.68
C THR A 259 11.07 -7.93 -13.94
N VAL A 260 10.09 -8.61 -14.56
CA VAL A 260 9.51 -9.86 -14.05
C VAL A 260 9.48 -10.87 -15.18
N GLY A 261 10.13 -12.02 -14.99
CA GLY A 261 10.26 -13.05 -16.04
C GLY A 261 10.87 -12.52 -17.34
N GLY A 262 11.86 -11.62 -17.26
CA GLY A 262 12.51 -10.99 -18.42
C GLY A 262 11.67 -9.92 -19.13
N LYS A 263 10.45 -9.60 -18.64
CA LYS A 263 9.56 -8.60 -19.25
C LYS A 263 9.42 -7.38 -18.34
N THR A 264 9.35 -6.20 -18.96
CA THR A 264 9.02 -4.97 -18.22
C THR A 264 7.55 -4.99 -17.76
N ARG A 265 7.34 -4.71 -16.47
CA ARG A 265 6.03 -4.56 -15.85
C ARG A 265 5.96 -3.21 -15.12
N PHE A 266 4.74 -2.69 -14.95
CA PHE A 266 4.49 -1.48 -14.19
C PHE A 266 3.81 -1.85 -12.87
N VAL A 267 4.50 -1.67 -11.75
CA VAL A 267 4.04 -2.12 -10.43
C VAL A 267 2.69 -1.51 -10.07
N CYS A 268 2.41 -0.29 -10.48
CA CYS A 268 1.16 0.41 -10.17
C CYS A 268 -0.09 -0.13 -10.89
N VAL A 269 0.06 -0.82 -12.03
CA VAL A 269 -1.07 -1.34 -12.83
C VAL A 269 -1.02 -2.84 -13.06
N ASP A 270 0.19 -3.43 -13.24
CA ASP A 270 0.36 -4.88 -13.39
C ASP A 270 0.45 -5.61 -12.03
N GLY A 271 0.78 -4.86 -10.94
CA GLY A 271 0.98 -5.33 -9.59
C GLY A 271 0.06 -4.63 -8.58
N PRO A 272 0.46 -4.48 -7.33
CA PRO A 272 1.84 -4.54 -6.82
C PRO A 272 2.40 -5.95 -6.59
N GLU A 273 1.58 -6.98 -6.73
CA GLU A 273 1.97 -8.36 -6.45
C GLU A 273 2.48 -9.08 -7.70
N PHE A 274 3.60 -9.80 -7.54
CA PHE A 274 4.25 -10.56 -8.60
C PHE A 274 4.78 -11.89 -8.08
N ASP A 275 5.06 -12.82 -9.01
CA ASP A 275 5.80 -14.04 -8.71
C ASP A 275 7.23 -13.67 -8.26
N GLY A 276 7.52 -13.90 -6.98
CA GLY A 276 8.80 -13.58 -6.37
C GLY A 276 9.99 -14.29 -7.00
N HIS A 277 9.77 -15.47 -7.61
CA HIS A 277 10.84 -16.21 -8.29
C HIS A 277 11.19 -15.61 -9.65
N ALA A 278 10.30 -14.80 -10.24
CA ALA A 278 10.50 -14.17 -11.55
C ALA A 278 10.98 -12.71 -11.48
N VAL A 279 10.97 -12.07 -10.30
CA VAL A 279 11.37 -10.67 -10.11
C VAL A 279 12.89 -10.52 -10.18
N ASP A 280 13.36 -9.55 -10.99
CA ASP A 280 14.74 -9.07 -10.94
C ASP A 280 14.90 -8.04 -9.80
N PHE A 281 15.14 -8.57 -8.60
CA PHE A 281 15.34 -7.74 -7.40
C PHE A 281 16.59 -6.87 -7.47
N ASP A 282 17.66 -7.32 -8.14
CA ASP A 282 18.91 -6.56 -8.20
C ASP A 282 18.73 -5.30 -9.02
N LEU A 283 18.10 -5.40 -10.18
CA LEU A 283 17.75 -4.25 -10.99
C LEU A 283 16.74 -3.33 -10.26
N MET A 284 15.75 -3.91 -9.58
CA MET A 284 14.78 -3.15 -8.78
C MET A 284 15.46 -2.33 -7.69
N MET A 285 16.34 -2.94 -6.89
CA MET A 285 17.07 -2.25 -5.80
C MET A 285 18.00 -1.16 -6.34
N LYS A 286 18.69 -1.42 -7.47
CA LYS A 286 19.51 -0.41 -8.15
C LYS A 286 18.68 0.81 -8.56
N ARG A 287 17.46 0.61 -9.05
CA ARG A 287 16.55 1.71 -9.43
C ARG A 287 16.02 2.48 -8.22
N LEU A 288 15.70 1.80 -7.12
CA LEU A 288 15.30 2.46 -5.87
C LEU A 288 16.40 3.37 -5.32
N GLY A 289 17.66 2.99 -5.48
CA GLY A 289 18.79 3.81 -5.06
C GLY A 289 19.15 4.99 -6.00
N ALA A 290 18.46 5.14 -7.14
CA ALA A 290 18.83 6.16 -8.15
C ALA A 290 18.70 7.62 -7.67
N TYR A 291 17.87 7.89 -6.68
CA TYR A 291 17.63 9.22 -6.12
C TYR A 291 18.07 9.36 -4.66
N LYS A 292 18.81 8.39 -4.14
CA LYS A 292 19.18 8.33 -2.73
C LYS A 292 19.93 9.58 -2.25
N GLU A 293 20.89 10.07 -3.03
CA GLU A 293 21.63 11.29 -2.67
C GLU A 293 20.73 12.52 -2.56
N GLN A 294 19.76 12.66 -3.48
CA GLN A 294 18.80 13.75 -3.46
C GLN A 294 17.80 13.61 -2.28
N GLU A 295 17.41 12.40 -1.96
CA GLU A 295 16.55 12.09 -0.82
C GLU A 295 17.26 12.40 0.51
N ASP A 296 18.51 11.95 0.67
CA ASP A 296 19.34 12.19 1.85
C ASP A 296 19.53 13.71 2.07
N HIS A 297 19.88 14.47 1.03
CA HIS A 297 20.02 15.92 1.11
C HIS A 297 18.72 16.64 1.50
N ARG A 298 17.58 16.22 0.96
CA ARG A 298 16.27 16.78 1.33
C ARG A 298 15.89 16.43 2.76
N HIS A 299 16.24 15.24 3.22
CA HIS A 299 15.99 14.77 4.58
C HIS A 299 16.78 15.62 5.60
N GLU A 300 18.07 15.85 5.37
CA GLU A 300 18.90 16.71 6.21
C GLU A 300 18.32 18.13 6.28
N LYS A 301 17.95 18.72 5.15
CA LYS A 301 17.32 20.05 5.10
C LYS A 301 16.02 20.09 5.89
N CYS A 302 15.17 19.07 5.79
CA CYS A 302 13.91 18.99 6.53
C CYS A 302 14.16 18.91 8.05
N HIS A 303 15.15 18.15 8.50
CA HIS A 303 15.51 18.06 9.92
C HIS A 303 16.02 19.41 10.46
N LEU A 304 16.82 20.14 9.69
CA LEU A 304 17.27 21.49 10.07
C LEU A 304 16.11 22.49 10.18
N GLU A 305 15.17 22.47 9.24
CA GLU A 305 13.97 23.31 9.25
C GLU A 305 13.08 23.01 10.49
N MET A 306 12.83 21.72 10.79
CA MET A 306 12.06 21.32 11.98
C MET A 306 12.76 21.69 13.30
N ALA A 307 14.08 21.58 13.37
CA ALA A 307 14.84 21.97 14.56
C ALA A 307 14.80 23.50 14.80
N MET A 308 14.75 24.30 13.74
CA MET A 308 14.61 25.75 13.83
C MET A 308 13.21 26.19 14.28
N HIS A 309 12.17 25.47 13.85
CA HIS A 309 10.78 25.75 14.27
C HIS A 309 10.49 25.35 15.73
N LYS A 310 11.17 24.33 16.28
CA LYS A 310 11.04 23.96 17.70
C LYS A 310 11.70 24.94 18.68
N LYS A 311 12.55 25.86 18.18
CA LYS A 311 13.22 26.89 19.00
C LYS A 311 12.51 28.24 19.02
N LYS A 312 11.41 28.38 18.32
CA LYS A 312 10.48 29.51 18.37
C LYS A 312 9.23 29.15 19.16
#